data_53fe96fed5fd048963a9fec2254fbceb
#
_entry.id   53fe96fed5fd048963a9fec2254fbceb
#
_cell.length_a   1.000
_cell.length_b   1.000
_cell.length_c   1.000
_cell.angle_alpha   90.00
_cell.angle_beta   90.00
_cell.angle_gamma   90.00
#
_symmetry.space_group_name_H-M   'P 1'
#
loop_
_entity.id
_entity.type
_entity.pdbx_description
1 polymer ?
#
loop_
_entity_poly.entity_id
_entity_poly.type
_entity_poly.pdbx_seq_one_letter_code
_entity_poly.pdbx_strand_id
1 'polypeptide(L)'
;MKQMPIVWKRLVKGGETCTRCGNTGRELEAAVAKLAAALRPLGIEPVLETREIDENAFKANPSESNRVWIAGKPIEEWLDANVGMSRCCSVCGESDCRTLELGGRTYEAIPEEQFIKAGLMAGSQMMAVALPQDECATSCHSSTSGTAPCPPAPGSAKGSCS
;
A
#
# COMPACT_ATOMS: atom_id res chain seq x y z
N MET A 1 16.59 4.75 -10.63
CA MET A 1 15.56 3.90 -9.98
C MET A 1 14.33 4.73 -9.68
N LYS A 2 13.16 4.17 -9.83
CA LYS A 2 11.89 4.82 -9.50
C LYS A 2 11.67 4.74 -7.99
N GLN A 3 11.49 5.88 -7.33
CA GLN A 3 11.27 5.88 -5.88
C GLN A 3 9.83 5.51 -5.54
N MET A 4 9.67 4.63 -4.54
CA MET A 4 8.39 4.32 -3.91
C MET A 4 8.35 4.97 -2.53
N PRO A 5 7.68 6.12 -2.37
CA PRO A 5 7.63 6.79 -1.08
C PRO A 5 6.78 5.98 -0.09
N ILE A 6 7.31 5.81 1.11
CA ILE A 6 6.63 5.24 2.26
C ILE A 6 6.66 6.30 3.36
N VAL A 7 5.50 6.80 3.75
CA VAL A 7 5.38 7.86 4.76
C VAL A 7 4.71 7.30 6.00
N TRP A 8 5.34 7.47 7.14
CA TRP A 8 4.79 7.09 8.44
C TRP A 8 4.69 8.29 9.36
N LYS A 9 3.48 8.53 9.89
CA LYS A 9 3.21 9.57 10.90
C LYS A 9 3.12 8.95 12.28
N ARG A 10 3.74 9.59 13.28
CA ARG A 10 3.69 9.17 14.67
C ARG A 10 3.59 10.36 15.62
N LEU A 11 2.88 10.15 16.73
CA LEU A 11 2.91 11.10 17.83
C LEU A 11 4.28 11.04 18.55
N VAL A 12 4.85 12.21 18.77
CA VAL A 12 6.03 12.39 19.63
C VAL A 12 5.67 13.39 20.73
N LYS A 13 5.86 12.97 21.96
CA LYS A 13 5.64 13.79 23.16
C LYS A 13 6.89 13.74 24.03
N GLY A 14 7.51 14.89 24.29
CA GLY A 14 8.74 14.96 25.05
C GLY A 14 9.91 14.18 24.46
N GLY A 15 9.95 14.04 23.11
CA GLY A 15 10.97 13.25 22.41
C GLY A 15 10.69 11.74 22.38
N GLU A 16 9.60 11.28 22.95
CA GLU A 16 9.22 9.86 23.02
C GLU A 16 7.98 9.55 22.18
N THR A 17 7.92 8.34 21.66
CA THR A 17 6.73 7.78 21.04
C THR A 17 6.19 6.61 21.85
N CYS A 18 4.90 6.31 21.74
CA CYS A 18 4.31 5.20 22.49
C CYS A 18 4.78 3.83 21.96
N THR A 19 4.66 2.79 22.80
CA THR A 19 5.04 1.42 22.44
C THR A 19 4.36 0.93 21.16
N ARG A 20 3.10 1.27 20.95
CA ARG A 20 2.33 0.90 19.72
C ARG A 20 2.97 1.48 18.47
N CYS A 21 3.22 2.78 18.44
CA CYS A 21 3.91 3.43 17.32
C CYS A 21 5.35 2.93 17.18
N GLY A 22 6.07 2.74 18.28
CA GLY A 22 7.43 2.21 18.25
C GLY A 22 7.50 0.80 17.67
N ASN A 23 6.55 -0.07 18.01
CA ASN A 23 6.46 -1.40 17.43
C ASN A 23 6.15 -1.34 15.92
N THR A 24 5.16 -0.55 15.51
CA THR A 24 4.87 -0.32 14.10
C THR A 24 6.09 0.19 13.33
N GLY A 25 6.87 1.11 13.91
CA GLY A 25 8.08 1.63 13.30
C GLY A 25 9.14 0.56 13.04
N ARG A 26 9.41 -0.31 14.03
CA ARG A 26 10.36 -1.42 13.86
C ARG A 26 9.93 -2.42 12.78
N GLU A 27 8.67 -2.79 12.79
CA GLU A 27 8.09 -3.67 11.76
C GLU A 27 8.18 -3.04 10.37
N LEU A 28 7.92 -1.74 10.28
CA LEU A 28 8.01 -0.99 9.03
C LEU A 28 9.45 -0.91 8.50
N GLU A 29 10.42 -0.62 9.35
CA GLU A 29 11.84 -0.57 8.98
C GLU A 29 12.32 -1.94 8.44
N ALA A 30 11.94 -3.02 9.12
CA ALA A 30 12.25 -4.38 8.68
C ALA A 30 11.60 -4.70 7.31
N ALA A 31 10.34 -4.31 7.13
CA ALA A 31 9.63 -4.46 5.87
C ALA A 31 10.29 -3.68 4.73
N VAL A 32 10.70 -2.43 4.97
CA VAL A 32 11.37 -1.58 3.96
C VAL A 32 12.67 -2.21 3.48
N ALA A 33 13.47 -2.79 4.38
CA ALA A 33 14.69 -3.49 4.01
C ALA A 33 14.41 -4.69 3.09
N LYS A 34 13.39 -5.49 3.38
CA LYS A 34 12.98 -6.64 2.55
C LYS A 34 12.37 -6.20 1.21
N LEU A 35 11.55 -5.15 1.22
CA LEU A 35 10.99 -4.57 0.00
C LEU A 35 12.09 -4.01 -0.90
N ALA A 36 13.13 -3.36 -0.34
CA ALA A 36 14.27 -2.87 -1.11
C ALA A 36 14.99 -4.02 -1.83
N ALA A 37 15.21 -5.15 -1.15
CA ALA A 37 15.80 -6.32 -1.78
C ALA A 37 14.92 -6.92 -2.89
N ALA A 38 13.61 -7.00 -2.66
CA ALA A 38 12.66 -7.60 -3.59
C ALA A 38 12.38 -6.72 -4.82
N LEU A 39 12.36 -5.40 -4.66
CA LEU A 39 11.96 -4.45 -5.71
C LEU A 39 13.14 -3.87 -6.49
N ARG A 40 14.37 -3.97 -5.98
CA ARG A 40 15.59 -3.51 -6.67
C ARG A 40 15.74 -4.10 -8.08
N PRO A 41 15.53 -5.42 -8.31
CA PRO A 41 15.59 -5.99 -9.65
C PRO A 41 14.58 -5.40 -10.63
N LEU A 42 13.50 -4.79 -10.11
CA LEU A 42 12.44 -4.13 -10.87
C LEU A 42 12.68 -2.62 -11.05
N GLY A 43 13.84 -2.13 -10.62
CA GLY A 43 14.20 -0.71 -10.71
C GLY A 43 13.40 0.19 -9.76
N ILE A 44 12.82 -0.35 -8.68
CA ILE A 44 12.03 0.38 -7.69
C ILE A 44 12.79 0.42 -6.36
N GLU A 45 12.87 1.60 -5.75
CA GLU A 45 13.51 1.83 -4.46
C GLU A 45 12.50 2.35 -3.45
N PRO A 46 12.17 1.58 -2.39
CA PRO A 46 11.38 2.08 -1.27
C PRO A 46 12.15 3.13 -0.48
N VAL A 47 11.51 4.26 -0.20
CA VAL A 47 12.10 5.36 0.57
C VAL A 47 11.19 5.66 1.76
N LEU A 48 11.67 5.39 2.97
CA LEU A 48 10.93 5.67 4.21
C LEU A 48 11.13 7.11 4.67
N GLU A 49 10.03 7.80 4.89
CA GLU A 49 9.96 9.12 5.51
C GLU A 49 9.14 9.02 6.80
N THR A 50 9.72 9.37 7.93
CA THR A 50 9.02 9.47 9.21
C THR A 50 8.61 10.91 9.46
N ARG A 51 7.33 11.14 9.73
CA ARG A 51 6.78 12.45 10.09
C ARG A 51 6.27 12.43 11.53
N GLU A 52 6.71 13.39 12.30
CA GLU A 52 6.27 13.55 13.69
C GLU A 52 5.08 14.51 13.75
N ILE A 53 4.10 14.16 14.57
CA ILE A 53 2.99 15.04 14.94
C ILE A 53 3.11 15.37 16.41
N ASP A 54 2.81 16.61 16.76
CA ASP A 54 2.79 17.08 18.12
C ASP A 54 1.47 16.73 18.84
N GLU A 55 1.43 17.01 20.13
CA GLU A 55 0.28 16.72 20.97
C GLU A 55 -1.00 17.49 20.56
N ASN A 56 -0.84 18.69 20.02
CA ASN A 56 -2.00 19.50 19.57
C ASN A 56 -2.60 18.92 18.29
N ALA A 57 -1.76 18.56 17.31
CA ALA A 57 -2.17 17.88 16.09
C ALA A 57 -2.83 16.53 16.39
N PHE A 58 -2.27 15.76 17.34
CA PHE A 58 -2.83 14.51 17.79
C PHE A 58 -4.21 14.68 18.47
N LYS A 59 -4.37 15.65 19.35
CA LYS A 59 -5.67 15.93 20.00
C LYS A 59 -6.74 16.36 19.01
N ALA A 60 -6.34 17.10 17.97
CA ALA A 60 -7.26 17.52 16.92
C ALA A 60 -7.72 16.34 16.06
N ASN A 61 -6.82 15.37 15.76
CA ASN A 61 -7.14 14.17 15.01
C ASN A 61 -6.24 12.97 15.43
N PRO A 62 -6.66 12.20 16.44
CA PRO A 62 -5.88 11.05 16.92
C PRO A 62 -5.61 9.98 15.87
N SER A 63 -6.46 9.88 14.84
CA SER A 63 -6.30 8.89 13.77
C SER A 63 -5.12 9.18 12.84
N GLU A 64 -4.52 10.36 12.90
CA GLU A 64 -3.30 10.70 12.14
C GLU A 64 -2.03 10.08 12.72
N SER A 65 -2.05 9.68 13.99
CA SER A 65 -0.93 8.93 14.58
C SER A 65 -0.96 7.47 14.15
N ASN A 66 0.23 6.91 13.95
CA ASN A 66 0.41 5.54 13.45
C ASN A 66 -0.19 5.28 12.07
N ARG A 67 -0.26 6.28 11.24
CA ARG A 67 -0.77 6.22 9.88
C ARG A 67 0.35 6.06 8.87
N VAL A 68 0.16 5.16 7.91
CA VAL A 68 1.18 4.83 6.89
C VAL A 68 0.60 4.96 5.49
N TRP A 69 1.37 5.59 4.60
CA TRP A 69 1.10 5.65 3.17
C TRP A 69 2.22 4.94 2.42
N ILE A 70 1.87 4.20 1.39
CA ILE A 70 2.80 3.54 0.48
C ILE A 70 2.46 3.97 -0.93
N ALA A 71 3.43 4.52 -1.66
CA ALA A 71 3.24 5.07 -3.00
C ALA A 71 2.07 6.08 -3.08
N GLY A 72 1.91 6.91 -2.03
CA GLY A 72 0.88 7.95 -1.96
C GLY A 72 -0.52 7.49 -1.55
N LYS A 73 -0.72 6.19 -1.31
CA LYS A 73 -2.01 5.62 -0.94
C LYS A 73 -1.94 5.02 0.47
N PRO A 74 -2.96 5.22 1.35
CA PRO A 74 -2.99 4.66 2.69
C PRO A 74 -2.87 3.14 2.68
N ILE A 75 -2.22 2.56 3.69
CA ILE A 75 -2.02 1.10 3.77
C ILE A 75 -3.34 0.34 3.84
N GLU A 76 -4.34 0.89 4.51
CA GLU A 76 -5.67 0.29 4.60
C GLU A 76 -6.34 0.13 3.24
N GLU A 77 -6.10 1.06 2.31
CA GLU A 77 -6.64 0.94 0.95
C GLU A 77 -5.91 -0.11 0.11
N TRP A 78 -4.60 -0.32 0.34
CA TRP A 78 -3.87 -1.39 -0.32
C TRP A 78 -4.34 -2.78 0.12
N LEU A 79 -4.71 -2.91 1.38
CA LEU A 79 -5.05 -4.19 2.01
C LEU A 79 -6.56 -4.48 2.04
N ASP A 80 -7.40 -3.54 1.58
CA ASP A 80 -8.86 -3.60 1.77
C ASP A 80 -9.21 -3.80 3.26
N ALA A 81 -8.55 -3.01 4.12
CA ALA A 81 -8.67 -3.06 5.55
C ALA A 81 -9.48 -1.87 6.08
N ASN A 82 -10.07 -2.04 7.27
CA ASN A 82 -10.75 -0.97 7.97
C ASN A 82 -9.81 -0.31 8.98
N VAL A 83 -10.15 0.92 9.33
CA VAL A 83 -9.48 1.67 10.40
C VAL A 83 -10.38 1.66 11.62
N GLY A 84 -9.85 1.19 12.74
CA GLY A 84 -10.47 1.26 14.05
C GLY A 84 -9.69 2.17 14.99
N MET A 85 -10.21 2.31 16.20
CA MET A 85 -9.60 3.07 17.27
C MET A 85 -9.65 2.25 18.55
N SER A 86 -8.59 2.23 19.32
CA SER A 86 -8.59 1.60 20.63
C SER A 86 -7.69 2.35 21.62
N ARG A 87 -7.97 2.16 22.89
CA ARG A 87 -7.22 2.78 23.98
C ARG A 87 -5.74 2.49 23.84
N CYS A 88 -4.94 3.54 23.91
CA CYS A 88 -3.49 3.43 23.83
C CYS A 88 -2.86 3.45 25.25
N CYS A 89 -1.54 3.55 25.29
CA CYS A 89 -0.75 3.64 26.52
C CYS A 89 -0.77 5.07 27.13
N SER A 90 -0.05 5.22 28.24
CA SER A 90 0.05 6.49 28.98
C SER A 90 0.61 7.67 28.19
N VAL A 91 1.44 7.45 27.15
CA VAL A 91 2.02 8.53 26.34
C VAL A 91 0.94 9.27 25.54
N CYS A 92 -0.07 8.55 25.02
CA CYS A 92 -1.18 9.11 24.29
C CYS A 92 -2.29 9.70 25.20
N GLY A 93 -2.13 9.57 26.53
CA GLY A 93 -3.10 10.00 27.52
C GLY A 93 -4.39 9.18 27.46
N GLU A 94 -5.55 9.88 27.55
CA GLU A 94 -6.86 9.25 27.50
C GLU A 94 -7.42 9.07 26.08
N SER A 95 -6.66 9.47 25.06
CA SER A 95 -7.07 9.36 23.68
C SER A 95 -6.94 7.93 23.16
N ASP A 96 -7.87 7.54 22.29
CA ASP A 96 -7.76 6.32 21.52
C ASP A 96 -6.77 6.53 20.37
N CYS A 97 -6.06 5.46 20.01
CA CYS A 97 -5.11 5.44 18.91
C CYS A 97 -5.62 4.55 17.78
N ARG A 98 -5.15 4.85 16.58
CA ARG A 98 -5.47 4.12 15.35
C ARG A 98 -5.11 2.64 15.46
N THR A 99 -6.00 1.78 14.96
CA THR A 99 -5.79 0.36 14.71
C THR A 99 -6.07 0.03 13.24
N LEU A 100 -5.52 -1.09 12.78
CA LEU A 100 -5.81 -1.65 11.45
C LEU A 100 -6.63 -2.93 11.64
N GLU A 101 -7.78 -3.03 10.98
CA GLU A 101 -8.66 -4.19 11.05
C GLU A 101 -8.64 -4.92 9.71
N LEU A 102 -8.14 -6.14 9.71
CA LEU A 102 -7.96 -6.95 8.51
C LEU A 102 -8.26 -8.42 8.78
N GLY A 103 -9.15 -9.00 7.98
CA GLY A 103 -9.48 -10.42 8.08
C GLY A 103 -10.02 -10.86 9.45
N GLY A 104 -10.78 -10.00 10.11
CA GLY A 104 -11.33 -10.25 11.44
C GLY A 104 -10.32 -10.08 12.59
N ARG A 105 -9.12 -9.58 12.30
CA ARG A 105 -8.09 -9.25 13.31
C ARG A 105 -7.93 -7.75 13.43
N THR A 106 -7.72 -7.31 14.66
CA THR A 106 -7.36 -5.92 14.98
C THR A 106 -5.88 -5.84 15.33
N TYR A 107 -5.14 -5.04 14.56
CA TYR A 107 -3.72 -4.79 14.78
C TYR A 107 -3.53 -3.43 15.43
N GLU A 108 -3.02 -3.41 16.65
CA GLU A 108 -2.61 -2.19 17.34
C GLU A 108 -1.24 -1.70 16.85
N ALA A 109 -0.32 -2.63 16.61
CA ALA A 109 0.90 -2.42 15.87
C ALA A 109 0.79 -3.20 14.56
N ILE A 110 1.08 -2.55 13.44
CA ILE A 110 0.97 -3.19 12.12
C ILE A 110 2.19 -4.10 11.93
N PRO A 111 1.99 -5.41 11.69
CA PRO A 111 3.12 -6.34 11.53
C PRO A 111 3.79 -6.18 10.16
N GLU A 112 5.06 -6.55 10.11
CA GLU A 112 5.94 -6.48 8.94
C GLU A 112 5.30 -7.05 7.67
N GLU A 113 4.63 -8.21 7.80
CA GLU A 113 4.00 -8.91 6.66
C GLU A 113 2.97 -8.06 5.92
N GLN A 114 2.24 -7.19 6.63
CA GLN A 114 1.24 -6.33 6.03
C GLN A 114 1.88 -5.19 5.23
N PHE A 115 2.99 -4.66 5.69
CA PHE A 115 3.78 -3.68 4.95
C PHE A 115 4.40 -4.28 3.70
N ILE A 116 4.94 -5.50 3.79
CA ILE A 116 5.49 -6.21 2.63
C ILE A 116 4.39 -6.45 1.59
N LYS A 117 3.23 -6.96 2.01
CA LYS A 117 2.09 -7.21 1.11
C LYS A 117 1.67 -5.93 0.39
N ALA A 118 1.42 -4.85 1.12
CA ALA A 118 1.03 -3.56 0.54
C ALA A 118 2.12 -2.97 -0.37
N GLY A 119 3.39 -3.08 0.01
CA GLY A 119 4.52 -2.61 -0.77
C GLY A 119 4.71 -3.38 -2.09
N LEU A 120 4.52 -4.69 -2.09
CA LEU A 120 4.56 -5.49 -3.32
C LEU A 120 3.39 -5.16 -4.26
N MET A 121 2.19 -4.94 -3.73
CA MET A 121 1.05 -4.48 -4.51
C MET A 121 1.31 -3.11 -5.14
N ALA A 122 1.87 -2.17 -4.38
CA ALA A 122 2.26 -0.85 -4.87
C ALA A 122 3.34 -0.95 -5.96
N GLY A 123 4.36 -1.77 -5.75
CA GLY A 123 5.42 -2.03 -6.73
C GLY A 123 4.87 -2.59 -8.04
N SER A 124 3.95 -3.55 -7.96
CA SER A 124 3.27 -4.11 -9.13
C SER A 124 2.49 -3.04 -9.92
N GLN A 125 1.75 -2.18 -9.22
CA GLN A 125 1.02 -1.10 -9.86
C GLN A 125 1.96 -0.07 -10.51
N MET A 126 3.09 0.23 -9.87
CA MET A 126 4.11 1.15 -10.41
C MET A 126 4.73 0.62 -11.70
N MET A 127 4.86 -0.69 -11.87
CA MET A 127 5.32 -1.33 -13.11
C MET A 127 4.26 -1.29 -14.20
N ALA A 128 2.99 -1.58 -13.88
CA ALA A 128 1.90 -1.59 -14.85
C ALA A 128 1.70 -0.23 -15.54
N VAL A 129 1.91 0.87 -14.80
CA VAL A 129 1.83 2.24 -15.36
C VAL A 129 3.01 2.55 -16.29
N ALA A 130 4.13 1.83 -16.17
CA ALA A 130 5.33 2.04 -16.99
C ALA A 130 5.32 1.28 -18.32
N LEU A 131 4.39 0.35 -18.53
CA LEU A 131 4.21 -0.31 -19.81
C LEU A 131 3.53 0.67 -20.76
N PRO A 132 4.12 0.97 -21.96
CA PRO A 132 3.39 1.71 -22.97
C PRO A 132 2.14 0.92 -23.30
N GLN A 133 0.99 1.58 -23.24
CA GLN A 133 -0.22 1.03 -23.83
C GLN A 133 0.04 1.09 -25.34
N ASP A 134 0.49 -0.03 -25.91
CA ASP A 134 0.49 -0.20 -27.34
C ASP A 134 -0.96 0.06 -27.79
N GLU A 135 -1.13 1.20 -28.43
CA GLU A 135 -2.37 1.56 -29.14
C GLU A 135 -2.62 0.53 -30.25
N CYS A 136 -3.14 -0.62 -29.87
CA CYS A 136 -3.75 -1.55 -30.79
C CYS A 136 -5.22 -1.15 -31.03
N ALA A 137 -5.42 0.14 -31.30
CA ALA A 137 -6.73 0.66 -31.73
C ALA A 137 -6.47 1.82 -32.71
N THR A 138 -6.41 1.49 -33.96
CA THR A 138 -6.84 2.28 -35.12
C THR A 138 -5.93 2.05 -36.33
N SER A 139 -6.15 0.98 -37.04
CA SER A 139 -5.94 1.02 -38.48
C SER A 139 -6.75 -0.09 -39.20
N CYS A 140 -8.07 -0.01 -39.07
CA CYS A 140 -8.98 -0.64 -40.02
C CYS A 140 -9.77 0.48 -40.70
N HIS A 141 -9.07 1.31 -41.48
CA HIS A 141 -9.73 2.15 -42.46
C HIS A 141 -9.05 1.99 -43.82
N SER A 142 -9.78 1.33 -44.66
CA SER A 142 -9.78 1.47 -46.12
C SER A 142 -8.49 1.20 -46.90
N SER A 143 -8.35 -0.03 -47.40
CA SER A 143 -7.99 -0.18 -48.82
C SER A 143 -8.43 -1.56 -49.29
N THR A 144 -9.27 -1.51 -50.28
CA THR A 144 -9.79 -2.58 -51.14
C THR A 144 -8.80 -3.65 -51.57
N SER A 145 -9.33 -4.89 -51.66
CA SER A 145 -8.84 -6.07 -52.40
C SER A 145 -7.73 -6.90 -51.76
N GLY A 146 -8.13 -8.06 -51.24
CA GLY A 146 -7.23 -9.16 -50.91
C GLY A 146 -7.85 -10.11 -49.89
N THR A 147 -8.52 -11.14 -50.37
CA THR A 147 -9.14 -12.22 -49.61
C THR A 147 -8.10 -12.99 -48.77
N ALA A 148 -8.16 -12.88 -47.46
CA ALA A 148 -7.61 -13.86 -46.52
C ALA A 148 -8.47 -13.89 -45.27
N PRO A 149 -8.97 -15.05 -44.81
CA PRO A 149 -9.84 -15.14 -43.65
C PRO A 149 -9.06 -15.03 -42.34
N CYS A 150 -9.59 -14.23 -41.39
CA CYS A 150 -9.10 -14.19 -40.00
C CYS A 150 -9.29 -15.55 -39.31
N PRO A 151 -8.35 -15.99 -38.50
CA PRO A 151 -8.56 -17.18 -37.69
C PRO A 151 -9.58 -16.94 -36.57
N PRO A 152 -10.40 -17.95 -36.22
CA PRO A 152 -11.43 -17.80 -35.20
C PRO A 152 -10.80 -17.68 -33.80
N ALA A 153 -11.41 -16.85 -32.98
CA ALA A 153 -11.09 -16.70 -31.57
C ALA A 153 -11.27 -18.03 -30.81
N PRO A 154 -10.45 -18.32 -29.78
CA PRO A 154 -10.61 -19.52 -28.98
C PRO A 154 -11.91 -19.47 -28.19
N GLY A 155 -12.75 -20.49 -28.41
CA GLY A 155 -14.11 -20.60 -27.92
C GLY A 155 -14.20 -20.67 -26.39
N SER A 156 -15.19 -19.95 -25.87
CA SER A 156 -15.73 -20.10 -24.53
C SER A 156 -16.35 -21.49 -24.35
N ALA A 157 -15.71 -22.34 -23.56
CA ALA A 157 -16.29 -23.59 -23.12
C ALA A 157 -17.36 -23.30 -22.05
N LYS A 158 -18.63 -23.44 -22.41
CA LYS A 158 -19.74 -23.53 -21.45
C LYS A 158 -19.69 -24.90 -20.82
N GLY A 159 -19.25 -24.99 -19.56
CA GLY A 159 -19.46 -26.18 -18.72
C GLY A 159 -20.88 -26.19 -18.19
N SER A 160 -21.66 -27.14 -18.65
CA SER A 160 -22.97 -27.48 -18.09
C SER A 160 -22.74 -28.45 -16.93
N CYS A 161 -23.23 -28.10 -15.72
CA CYS A 161 -23.37 -29.01 -14.61
C CYS A 161 -24.72 -29.74 -14.72
N SER A 162 -24.67 -31.04 -14.66
CA SER A 162 -25.78 -31.93 -14.25
C SER A 162 -25.42 -32.55 -12.92
#